data_9ac976af717de3c19d14e146f651e8db
#
_entry.id   9ac976af717de3c19d14e146f651e8db
#
_cell.length_a   1.000
_cell.length_b   1.000
_cell.length_c   1.000
_cell.angle_alpha   90.00
_cell.angle_beta   90.00
_cell.angle_gamma   90.00
#
_symmetry.space_group_name_H-M   'P 1'
#
loop_
_entity.id
_entity.type
_entity.pdbx_description
1 polymer ?
#
loop_
_entity_poly.entity_id
_entity_poly.type
_entity_poly.pdbx_seq_one_letter_code
_entity_poly.pdbx_strand_id
1 'polypeptide(L)'
;QLSPETISHYVKPFIMRRKKSEVLQELPDLIEMTYKNELADDQKTIYLAQLKQMQDRILSSSEEELNRSKMEILSGLMRLRQICDTPSLFLEDYDGESGKLDSLRELLEQIKDGNQRVLIFSQFRGMLDIIEKELDALKMTSFKITGSTPANERQDMTNAFNSGQGDAFLISLKAGGVGLNLTGADTVILVDLWWNPAVEDQAIGRAHRMGQDKNVEVYRMITRGTIEEKIQELQTSKRLALGSFETLGSKLIEHGLR
;
A
#
# COMPACT_ATOMS: atom_id res chain seq x y z
N GLN A 1 2.38 12.38 -35.36
CA GLN A 1 2.05 11.70 -34.08
C GLN A 1 1.16 10.52 -34.43
N LEU A 2 1.60 9.31 -34.07
CA LEU A 2 0.80 8.09 -34.22
C LEU A 2 -0.37 8.15 -33.24
N SER A 3 -1.58 7.80 -33.69
CA SER A 3 -2.72 7.71 -32.79
C SER A 3 -2.54 6.59 -31.76
N PRO A 4 -3.14 6.68 -30.56
CA PRO A 4 -3.10 5.61 -29.54
C PRO A 4 -3.56 4.25 -30.09
N GLU A 5 -4.48 4.24 -31.04
CA GLU A 5 -5.01 3.05 -31.70
C GLU A 5 -3.96 2.41 -32.63
N THR A 6 -3.23 3.22 -33.37
CA THR A 6 -2.12 2.78 -34.25
C THR A 6 -1.00 2.18 -33.43
N ILE A 7 -0.63 2.82 -32.30
CA ILE A 7 0.38 2.30 -31.37
C ILE A 7 -0.10 0.98 -30.78
N SER A 8 -1.34 0.88 -30.34
CA SER A 8 -1.94 -0.34 -29.80
C SER A 8 -1.88 -1.50 -30.79
N HIS A 9 -2.17 -1.25 -32.07
CA HIS A 9 -2.12 -2.28 -33.12
C HIS A 9 -0.73 -2.84 -33.34
N TYR A 10 0.31 -1.98 -33.36
CA TYR A 10 1.70 -2.40 -33.53
C TYR A 10 2.29 -3.11 -32.30
N VAL A 11 1.83 -2.77 -31.11
CA VAL A 11 2.37 -3.31 -29.84
C VAL A 11 1.65 -4.59 -29.42
N LYS A 12 0.39 -4.77 -29.79
CA LYS A 12 -0.46 -5.91 -29.41
C LYS A 12 0.16 -7.30 -29.66
N PRO A 13 0.89 -7.56 -30.79
CA PRO A 13 1.55 -8.84 -31.01
C PRO A 13 2.70 -9.12 -30.04
N PHE A 14 3.26 -8.09 -29.41
CA PHE A 14 4.43 -8.18 -28.52
C PHE A 14 4.08 -8.07 -27.04
N ILE A 15 2.82 -7.76 -26.71
CA ILE A 15 2.34 -7.65 -25.33
C ILE A 15 1.26 -8.70 -25.10
N MET A 16 1.61 -9.73 -24.34
CA MET A 16 0.65 -10.72 -23.84
C MET A 16 0.22 -10.32 -22.43
N ARG A 17 -0.96 -9.72 -22.28
CA ARG A 17 -1.58 -9.44 -20.98
C ARG A 17 -2.60 -10.55 -20.70
N ARG A 18 -2.35 -11.34 -19.66
CA ARG A 18 -3.31 -12.32 -19.16
C ARG A 18 -3.90 -11.81 -17.83
N LYS A 19 -5.20 -11.83 -17.69
CA LYS A 19 -5.83 -11.53 -16.39
C LYS A 19 -5.61 -12.71 -15.47
N LYS A 20 -5.30 -12.41 -14.19
CA LYS A 20 -5.05 -13.42 -13.16
C LYS A 20 -6.25 -14.38 -13.02
N SER A 21 -7.47 -13.84 -13.08
CA SER A 21 -8.74 -14.59 -13.01
C SER A 21 -9.00 -15.53 -14.21
N GLU A 22 -8.39 -15.27 -15.35
CA GLU A 22 -8.59 -16.09 -16.57
C GLU A 22 -7.62 -17.28 -16.65
N VAL A 23 -6.50 -17.21 -15.95
CA VAL A 23 -5.39 -18.17 -16.07
C VAL A 23 -5.27 -19.06 -14.83
N LEU A 24 -5.82 -18.66 -13.69
CA LEU A 24 -5.58 -19.30 -12.41
C LEU A 24 -6.92 -19.62 -11.72
N GLN A 25 -7.58 -20.68 -12.17
CA GLN A 25 -8.77 -21.25 -11.50
C GLN A 25 -8.44 -21.91 -10.15
N GLU A 26 -7.16 -22.00 -9.79
CA GLU A 26 -6.66 -22.69 -8.59
C GLU A 26 -6.10 -21.76 -7.49
N LEU A 27 -6.24 -20.43 -7.66
CA LEU A 27 -5.82 -19.53 -6.58
C LEU A 27 -6.84 -19.54 -5.44
N PRO A 28 -6.37 -19.62 -4.18
CA PRO A 28 -7.23 -19.43 -3.02
C PRO A 28 -7.93 -18.07 -3.01
N ASP A 29 -8.95 -17.91 -2.19
CA ASP A 29 -9.69 -16.68 -2.09
C ASP A 29 -8.82 -15.52 -1.59
N LEU A 30 -9.09 -14.32 -2.12
CA LEU A 30 -8.54 -13.07 -1.66
C LEU A 30 -9.63 -12.28 -0.94
N ILE A 31 -9.44 -12.09 0.36
CA ILE A 31 -10.40 -11.39 1.23
C ILE A 31 -9.84 -10.02 1.56
N GLU A 32 -10.43 -8.96 1.00
CA GLU A 32 -9.95 -7.60 1.18
C GLU A 32 -10.83 -6.82 2.16
N MET A 33 -10.22 -6.25 3.18
CA MET A 33 -10.89 -5.51 4.25
C MET A 33 -10.30 -4.11 4.40
N THR A 34 -11.16 -3.14 4.69
CA THR A 34 -10.73 -1.81 5.13
C THR A 34 -10.78 -1.78 6.66
N TYR A 35 -9.62 -1.58 7.28
CA TYR A 35 -9.49 -1.46 8.73
C TYR A 35 -9.40 0.01 9.10
N LYS A 36 -10.49 0.55 9.63
CA LYS A 36 -10.59 2.00 9.93
C LYS A 36 -10.17 2.29 11.37
N ASN A 37 -9.30 3.28 11.52
CA ASN A 37 -8.90 3.85 12.80
C ASN A 37 -9.25 5.34 12.85
N GLU A 38 -9.14 5.95 14.04
CA GLU A 38 -9.31 7.37 14.26
C GLU A 38 -7.99 7.99 14.75
N LEU A 39 -7.81 9.29 14.55
CA LEU A 39 -6.68 10.01 15.14
C LEU A 39 -6.85 10.09 16.66
N ALA A 40 -5.78 9.84 17.41
CA ALA A 40 -5.72 10.19 18.84
C ALA A 40 -5.81 11.71 19.03
N ASP A 41 -6.19 12.19 20.19
CA ASP A 41 -6.52 13.61 20.42
C ASP A 41 -5.34 14.55 20.08
N ASP A 42 -4.15 14.27 20.57
CA ASP A 42 -2.95 15.06 20.27
C ASP A 42 -2.57 14.95 18.78
N GLN A 43 -2.62 13.75 18.23
CA GLN A 43 -2.40 13.49 16.80
C GLN A 43 -3.40 14.29 15.94
N LYS A 44 -4.66 14.36 16.34
CA LYS A 44 -5.71 15.13 15.65
C LYS A 44 -5.42 16.63 15.69
N THR A 45 -4.96 17.15 16.81
CA THR A 45 -4.57 18.55 16.94
C THR A 45 -3.44 18.89 15.97
N ILE A 46 -2.40 18.05 15.89
CA ILE A 46 -1.27 18.23 14.97
C ILE A 46 -1.75 18.14 13.52
N TYR A 47 -2.63 17.17 13.22
CA TYR A 47 -3.19 16.99 11.88
C TYR A 47 -3.96 18.23 11.40
N LEU A 48 -4.86 18.75 12.25
CA LEU A 48 -5.67 19.93 11.92
C LEU A 48 -4.82 21.19 11.77
N ALA A 49 -3.78 21.37 12.59
CA ALA A 49 -2.84 22.48 12.46
C ALA A 49 -2.10 22.43 11.11
N GLN A 50 -1.60 21.27 10.72
CA GLN A 50 -0.93 21.07 9.43
C GLN A 50 -1.88 21.28 8.25
N LEU A 51 -3.11 20.77 8.35
CA LEU A 51 -4.14 20.94 7.31
C LEU A 51 -4.49 22.41 7.13
N LYS A 52 -4.70 23.16 8.22
CA LYS A 52 -5.01 24.59 8.21
C LYS A 52 -3.86 25.38 7.57
N GLN A 53 -2.63 25.13 7.96
CA GLN A 53 -1.46 25.79 7.37
C GLN A 53 -1.41 25.60 5.85
N MET A 54 -1.70 24.38 5.36
CA MET A 54 -1.78 24.12 3.93
C MET A 54 -2.92 24.86 3.25
N GLN A 55 -4.11 24.87 3.86
CA GLN A 55 -5.29 25.56 3.32
C GLN A 55 -5.04 27.06 3.21
N ASP A 56 -4.55 27.70 4.28
CA ASP A 56 -4.24 29.12 4.31
C ASP A 56 -3.24 29.49 3.22
N ARG A 57 -2.22 28.67 2.99
CA ARG A 57 -1.23 28.87 1.94
C ARG A 57 -1.84 28.75 0.54
N ILE A 58 -2.65 27.74 0.28
CA ILE A 58 -3.30 27.53 -1.01
C ILE A 58 -4.26 28.70 -1.32
N LEU A 59 -5.06 29.11 -0.34
CA LEU A 59 -6.04 30.20 -0.50
C LEU A 59 -5.41 31.58 -0.69
N SER A 60 -4.20 31.80 -0.14
CA SER A 60 -3.48 33.08 -0.25
C SER A 60 -2.59 33.17 -1.50
N SER A 61 -2.42 32.09 -2.26
CA SER A 61 -1.53 32.04 -3.40
C SER A 61 -2.27 32.25 -4.73
N SER A 62 -1.66 32.98 -5.67
CA SER A 62 -2.11 33.06 -7.06
C SER A 62 -1.84 31.73 -7.81
N GLU A 63 -2.47 31.54 -8.98
CA GLU A 63 -2.22 30.34 -9.82
C GLU A 63 -0.75 30.15 -10.19
N GLU A 64 -0.02 31.26 -10.45
CA GLU A 64 1.40 31.21 -10.77
C GLU A 64 2.24 30.80 -9.56
N GLU A 65 1.90 31.29 -8.38
CA GLU A 65 2.55 30.90 -7.12
C GLU A 65 2.25 29.44 -6.76
N LEU A 66 1.02 28.96 -6.96
CA LEU A 66 0.66 27.56 -6.77
C LEU A 66 1.47 26.64 -7.70
N ASN A 67 1.70 27.05 -8.94
CA ASN A 67 2.52 26.29 -9.88
C ASN A 67 4.00 26.22 -9.44
N ARG A 68 4.53 27.28 -8.84
CA ARG A 68 5.89 27.31 -8.26
C ARG A 68 5.97 26.52 -6.96
N SER A 69 4.90 26.50 -6.18
CA SER A 69 4.82 25.86 -4.85
C SER A 69 4.38 24.39 -4.88
N LYS A 70 4.28 23.75 -6.06
CA LYS A 70 3.87 22.34 -6.20
C LYS A 70 4.63 21.39 -5.27
N MET A 71 5.95 21.58 -5.13
CA MET A 71 6.78 20.75 -4.27
C MET A 71 6.43 20.92 -2.79
N GLU A 72 6.06 22.12 -2.38
CA GLU A 72 5.66 22.43 -1.01
C GLU A 72 4.29 21.81 -0.69
N ILE A 73 3.35 21.91 -1.64
CA ILE A 73 2.04 21.26 -1.52
C ILE A 73 2.21 19.74 -1.39
N LEU A 74 3.05 19.14 -2.24
CA LEU A 74 3.35 17.70 -2.16
C LEU A 74 4.01 17.33 -0.82
N SER A 75 4.92 18.15 -0.32
CA SER A 75 5.55 17.97 1.00
C SER A 75 4.52 18.06 2.13
N GLY A 76 3.58 19.00 2.04
CA GLY A 76 2.47 19.13 3.00
C GLY A 76 1.54 17.92 2.99
N LEU A 77 1.16 17.42 1.80
CA LEU A 77 0.38 16.18 1.68
C LEU A 77 1.12 14.97 2.25
N MET A 78 2.44 14.88 2.00
CA MET A 78 3.27 13.83 2.59
C MET A 78 3.28 13.93 4.12
N ARG A 79 3.36 15.14 4.67
CA ARG A 79 3.32 15.40 6.11
C ARG A 79 1.98 14.96 6.73
N LEU A 80 0.86 15.31 6.11
CA LEU A 80 -0.47 14.86 6.56
C LEU A 80 -0.56 13.32 6.62
N ARG A 81 0.02 12.63 5.66
CA ARG A 81 0.05 11.16 5.62
C ARG A 81 0.94 10.58 6.72
N GLN A 82 2.10 11.20 6.99
CA GLN A 82 2.95 10.83 8.12
C GLN A 82 2.22 10.99 9.45
N ILE A 83 1.46 12.09 9.61
CA ILE A 83 0.64 12.31 10.82
C ILE A 83 -0.43 11.23 10.97
N CYS A 84 -1.05 10.76 9.88
CA CYS A 84 -2.03 9.66 9.94
C CYS A 84 -1.40 8.36 10.45
N ASP A 85 -0.12 8.09 10.13
CA ASP A 85 0.59 6.95 10.68
C ASP A 85 1.01 7.22 12.12
N THR A 86 1.87 8.18 12.34
CA THR A 86 2.23 8.75 13.64
C THR A 86 3.00 10.06 13.47
N PRO A 87 2.76 11.08 14.31
CA PRO A 87 3.57 12.30 14.29
C PRO A 87 5.05 12.09 14.57
N SER A 88 5.43 11.01 15.26
CA SER A 88 6.83 10.69 15.54
C SER A 88 7.68 10.43 14.29
N LEU A 89 7.06 10.26 13.12
CA LEU A 89 7.79 10.16 11.84
C LEU A 89 8.51 11.46 11.44
N PHE A 90 8.20 12.58 12.06
CA PHE A 90 8.83 13.86 11.78
C PHE A 90 9.02 14.78 13.00
N LEU A 91 8.36 14.48 14.13
CA LEU A 91 8.55 15.14 15.41
C LEU A 91 9.34 14.21 16.33
N GLU A 92 10.62 14.50 16.50
CA GLU A 92 11.53 13.63 17.27
C GLU A 92 11.11 13.46 18.74
N ASP A 93 10.50 14.51 19.31
CA ASP A 93 10.06 14.54 20.71
C ASP A 93 8.58 14.16 20.90
N TYR A 94 7.93 13.60 19.87
CA TYR A 94 6.54 13.17 20.00
C TYR A 94 6.46 11.84 20.75
N ASP A 95 5.87 11.88 21.93
CA ASP A 95 5.60 10.74 22.82
C ASP A 95 4.10 10.45 22.99
N GLY A 96 3.24 11.14 22.21
CA GLY A 96 1.81 10.96 22.23
C GLY A 96 1.32 9.69 21.52
N GLU A 97 0.04 9.41 21.65
CA GLU A 97 -0.62 8.24 21.08
C GLU A 97 -0.78 8.36 19.55
N SER A 98 -0.90 7.21 18.88
CA SER A 98 -1.27 7.10 17.49
C SER A 98 -2.38 6.08 17.32
N GLY A 99 -3.55 6.54 16.91
CA GLY A 99 -4.70 5.66 16.72
C GLY A 99 -4.47 4.57 15.68
N LYS A 100 -3.61 4.81 14.67
CA LYS A 100 -3.23 3.78 13.71
C LYS A 100 -2.31 2.74 14.34
N LEU A 101 -1.33 3.14 15.16
CA LEU A 101 -0.44 2.19 15.85
C LEU A 101 -1.21 1.34 16.85
N ASP A 102 -2.16 1.93 17.59
CA ASP A 102 -3.00 1.19 18.53
C ASP A 102 -3.84 0.13 17.80
N SER A 103 -4.53 0.54 16.73
CA SER A 103 -5.29 -0.38 15.87
C SER A 103 -4.41 -1.45 15.22
N LEU A 104 -3.18 -1.09 14.82
CA LEU A 104 -2.24 -2.05 14.26
C LEU A 104 -1.79 -3.07 15.30
N ARG A 105 -1.54 -2.64 16.54
CA ARG A 105 -1.16 -3.53 17.64
C ARG A 105 -2.27 -4.55 17.92
N GLU A 106 -3.52 -4.10 18.01
CA GLU A 106 -4.68 -5.00 18.16
C GLU A 106 -4.78 -6.01 17.02
N LEU A 107 -4.57 -5.57 15.78
CA LEU A 107 -4.60 -6.44 14.62
C LEU A 107 -3.45 -7.47 14.64
N LEU A 108 -2.24 -7.05 15.03
CA LEU A 108 -1.09 -7.94 15.15
C LEU A 108 -1.27 -8.98 16.26
N GLU A 109 -1.92 -8.64 17.38
CA GLU A 109 -2.29 -9.59 18.42
C GLU A 109 -3.26 -10.65 17.88
N GLN A 110 -4.30 -10.25 17.13
CA GLN A 110 -5.23 -11.17 16.49
C GLN A 110 -4.54 -12.11 15.49
N ILE A 111 -3.65 -11.58 14.65
CA ILE A 111 -2.86 -12.34 13.68
C ILE A 111 -1.98 -13.37 14.40
N LYS A 112 -1.33 -12.97 15.49
CA LYS A 112 -0.51 -13.85 16.31
C LYS A 112 -1.34 -14.99 16.94
N ASP A 113 -2.47 -14.64 17.54
CA ASP A 113 -3.38 -15.62 18.18
C ASP A 113 -3.98 -16.59 17.14
N GLY A 114 -4.22 -16.10 15.92
CA GLY A 114 -4.63 -16.91 14.78
C GLY A 114 -3.51 -17.75 14.15
N ASN A 115 -2.29 -17.65 14.65
CA ASN A 115 -1.10 -18.31 14.07
C ASN A 115 -0.94 -18.02 12.56
N GLN A 116 -1.29 -16.81 12.15
CA GLN A 116 -1.16 -16.31 10.78
C GLN A 116 0.21 -15.70 10.56
N ARG A 117 0.67 -15.67 9.31
CA ARG A 117 1.94 -15.05 8.93
C ARG A 117 1.70 -13.88 8.01
N VAL A 118 2.31 -12.72 8.32
CA VAL A 118 1.91 -11.44 7.76
C VAL A 118 3.00 -10.74 6.97
N LEU A 119 2.62 -10.18 5.81
CA LEU A 119 3.40 -9.17 5.10
C LEU A 119 2.90 -7.78 5.49
N ILE A 120 3.80 -6.89 5.89
CA ILE A 120 3.46 -5.54 6.31
C ILE A 120 4.17 -4.55 5.38
N PHE A 121 3.40 -3.75 4.67
CA PHE A 121 3.89 -2.77 3.71
C PHE A 121 3.67 -1.35 4.20
N SER A 122 4.71 -0.54 4.11
CA SER A 122 4.64 0.91 4.28
C SER A 122 5.56 1.62 3.27
N GLN A 123 5.16 2.83 2.87
CA GLN A 123 6.03 3.70 2.08
C GLN A 123 7.07 4.41 2.96
N PHE A 124 6.81 4.54 4.26
CA PHE A 124 7.67 5.21 5.21
C PHE A 124 8.58 4.20 5.92
N ARG A 125 9.89 4.34 5.68
CA ARG A 125 10.88 3.48 6.34
C ARG A 125 10.80 3.58 7.87
N GLY A 126 10.68 4.81 8.39
CA GLY A 126 10.55 5.03 9.83
C GLY A 126 9.33 4.33 10.43
N MET A 127 8.23 4.20 9.67
CA MET A 127 7.07 3.43 10.12
C MET A 127 7.38 1.94 10.25
N LEU A 128 8.14 1.36 9.32
CA LEU A 128 8.58 -0.03 9.43
C LEU A 128 9.51 -0.25 10.65
N ASP A 129 10.35 0.74 10.99
CA ASP A 129 11.22 0.67 12.16
C ASP A 129 10.41 0.74 13.48
N ILE A 130 9.30 1.49 13.48
CA ILE A 130 8.36 1.53 14.61
C ILE A 130 7.61 0.21 14.73
N ILE A 131 7.08 -0.32 13.62
CA ILE A 131 6.34 -1.59 13.60
C ILE A 131 7.23 -2.76 14.02
N GLU A 132 8.50 -2.76 13.66
CA GLU A 132 9.47 -3.78 14.11
C GLU A 132 9.54 -3.83 15.64
N LYS A 133 9.57 -2.68 16.32
CA LYS A 133 9.54 -2.61 17.78
C LYS A 133 8.22 -3.13 18.38
N GLU A 134 7.09 -2.87 17.72
CA GLU A 134 5.80 -3.42 18.14
C GLU A 134 5.78 -4.95 18.01
N LEU A 135 6.32 -5.49 16.92
CA LEU A 135 6.46 -6.94 16.73
C LEU A 135 7.37 -7.56 17.80
N ASP A 136 8.48 -6.92 18.11
CA ASP A 136 9.40 -7.37 19.17
C ASP A 136 8.70 -7.39 20.55
N ALA A 137 7.91 -6.35 20.85
CA ALA A 137 7.12 -6.28 22.09
C ALA A 137 6.09 -7.42 22.19
N LEU A 138 5.51 -7.80 21.06
CA LEU A 138 4.60 -8.93 20.93
C LEU A 138 5.34 -10.30 20.85
N LYS A 139 6.67 -10.33 20.87
CA LYS A 139 7.50 -11.53 20.67
C LYS A 139 7.22 -12.22 19.33
N MET A 140 6.96 -11.44 18.30
CA MET A 140 6.86 -11.89 16.91
C MET A 140 8.18 -11.64 16.20
N THR A 141 8.71 -12.68 15.57
CA THR A 141 9.97 -12.56 14.80
C THR A 141 9.69 -12.00 13.41
N SER A 142 10.57 -11.12 12.93
CA SER A 142 10.36 -10.47 11.64
C SER A 142 11.61 -10.40 10.76
N PHE A 143 11.37 -10.39 9.44
CA PHE A 143 12.35 -9.96 8.45
C PHE A 143 12.00 -8.56 7.97
N LYS A 144 13.00 -7.79 7.51
CA LYS A 144 12.78 -6.45 6.95
C LYS A 144 13.58 -6.21 5.68
N ILE A 145 12.89 -5.82 4.61
CA ILE A 145 13.49 -5.41 3.34
C ILE A 145 13.18 -3.94 3.06
N THR A 146 14.24 -3.18 2.80
CA THR A 146 14.18 -1.79 2.36
C THR A 146 14.87 -1.61 1.01
N GLY A 147 14.86 -0.38 0.46
CA GLY A 147 15.55 -0.08 -0.80
C GLY A 147 17.06 -0.33 -0.74
N SER A 148 17.67 -0.26 0.45
CA SER A 148 19.10 -0.47 0.67
C SER A 148 19.50 -1.94 0.90
N THR A 149 18.54 -2.85 1.06
CA THR A 149 18.84 -4.29 1.30
C THR A 149 19.43 -4.93 0.03
N PRO A 150 20.61 -5.57 0.10
CA PRO A 150 21.22 -6.24 -1.06
C PRO A 150 20.36 -7.36 -1.64
N ALA A 151 20.53 -7.65 -2.93
CA ALA A 151 19.68 -8.62 -3.63
C ALA A 151 19.82 -10.06 -3.10
N ASN A 152 21.04 -10.48 -2.74
CA ASN A 152 21.30 -11.78 -2.14
C ASN A 152 20.61 -11.92 -0.78
N GLU A 153 20.73 -10.93 0.09
CA GLU A 153 20.07 -10.93 1.41
C GLU A 153 18.53 -10.98 1.27
N ARG A 154 17.95 -10.26 0.29
CA ARG A 154 16.52 -10.34 0.01
C ARG A 154 16.08 -11.75 -0.34
N GLN A 155 16.87 -12.45 -1.16
CA GLN A 155 16.57 -13.83 -1.55
C GLN A 155 16.68 -14.78 -0.37
N ASP A 156 17.70 -14.64 0.47
CA ASP A 156 17.91 -15.47 1.65
C ASP A 156 16.76 -15.31 2.66
N MET A 157 16.37 -14.04 2.96
CA MET A 157 15.22 -13.75 3.81
C MET A 157 13.91 -14.31 3.25
N THR A 158 13.71 -14.19 1.93
CA THR A 158 12.53 -14.72 1.24
C THR A 158 12.45 -16.24 1.37
N ASN A 159 13.56 -16.93 1.15
CA ASN A 159 13.64 -18.38 1.27
C ASN A 159 13.40 -18.82 2.73
N ALA A 160 14.03 -18.16 3.69
CA ALA A 160 13.85 -18.42 5.12
C ALA A 160 12.38 -18.24 5.53
N PHE A 161 11.75 -17.13 5.10
CA PHE A 161 10.35 -16.88 5.38
C PHE A 161 9.44 -17.94 4.76
N ASN A 162 9.60 -18.29 3.49
CA ASN A 162 8.78 -19.32 2.84
C ASN A 162 9.01 -20.73 3.43
N SER A 163 10.16 -20.98 4.05
CA SER A 163 10.42 -22.25 4.76
C SER A 163 9.80 -22.31 6.16
N GLY A 164 9.08 -21.29 6.59
CA GLY A 164 8.37 -21.24 7.86
C GLY A 164 9.07 -20.45 8.97
N GLN A 165 10.19 -19.77 8.69
CA GLN A 165 10.87 -18.94 9.67
C GLN A 165 10.26 -17.52 9.69
N GLY A 166 10.13 -16.94 10.88
CA GLY A 166 9.59 -15.60 11.10
C GLY A 166 8.06 -15.54 11.00
N ASP A 167 7.47 -14.64 11.77
CA ASP A 167 6.02 -14.44 11.87
C ASP A 167 5.56 -13.32 10.93
N ALA A 168 6.44 -12.32 10.71
CA ALA A 168 6.15 -11.14 9.89
C ALA A 168 7.27 -10.83 8.91
N PHE A 169 6.90 -10.16 7.81
CA PHE A 169 7.84 -9.64 6.83
C PHE A 169 7.52 -8.17 6.54
N LEU A 170 8.42 -7.28 6.94
CA LEU A 170 8.31 -5.84 6.76
C LEU A 170 8.92 -5.43 5.43
N ILE A 171 8.15 -4.73 4.59
CA ILE A 171 8.59 -4.41 3.23
C ILE A 171 8.31 -2.94 2.92
N SER A 172 9.38 -2.21 2.57
CA SER A 172 9.23 -0.87 2.00
C SER A 172 8.64 -0.96 0.58
N LEU A 173 7.57 -0.22 0.32
CA LEU A 173 6.92 -0.20 -1.00
C LEU A 173 7.89 0.19 -2.13
N LYS A 174 8.90 1.03 -1.87
CA LYS A 174 9.96 1.35 -2.84
C LYS A 174 10.87 0.15 -3.14
N ALA A 175 11.05 -0.75 -2.18
CA ALA A 175 11.84 -1.98 -2.36
C ALA A 175 11.05 -3.10 -3.07
N GLY A 176 9.73 -2.97 -3.09
CA GLY A 176 8.82 -3.96 -3.69
C GLY A 176 8.87 -4.05 -5.22
N GLY A 177 9.68 -3.25 -5.92
CA GLY A 177 9.87 -3.34 -7.38
C GLY A 177 10.55 -4.65 -7.85
N VAL A 178 11.21 -5.38 -6.96
CA VAL A 178 11.82 -6.68 -7.26
C VAL A 178 10.79 -7.78 -6.96
N GLY A 179 10.58 -8.70 -7.90
CA GLY A 179 9.55 -9.75 -7.87
C GLY A 179 9.68 -10.79 -6.76
N LEU A 180 9.62 -10.36 -5.49
CA LEU A 180 9.64 -11.26 -4.34
C LEU A 180 8.45 -12.23 -4.37
N ASN A 181 8.69 -13.49 -4.10
CA ASN A 181 7.67 -14.52 -3.92
C ASN A 181 7.54 -14.84 -2.44
N LEU A 182 6.45 -14.42 -1.79
CA LEU A 182 6.24 -14.53 -0.35
C LEU A 182 4.94 -15.30 -0.03
N THR A 183 4.79 -16.46 -0.67
CA THR A 183 3.63 -17.36 -0.47
C THR A 183 3.59 -18.01 0.92
N GLY A 184 4.64 -17.85 1.70
CA GLY A 184 4.65 -18.24 3.12
C GLY A 184 3.74 -17.39 4.01
N ALA A 185 3.22 -16.26 3.52
CA ALA A 185 2.25 -15.43 4.24
C ALA A 185 0.82 -15.68 3.74
N ASP A 186 -0.13 -15.64 4.66
CA ASP A 186 -1.57 -15.70 4.42
C ASP A 186 -2.29 -14.38 4.76
N THR A 187 -1.56 -13.40 5.28
CA THR A 187 -2.09 -12.08 5.65
C THR A 187 -1.22 -10.97 5.09
N VAL A 188 -1.84 -9.89 4.64
CA VAL A 188 -1.18 -8.68 4.13
C VAL A 188 -1.76 -7.44 4.81
N ILE A 189 -0.92 -6.59 5.36
CA ILE A 189 -1.30 -5.29 5.90
C ILE A 189 -0.69 -4.19 5.05
N LEU A 190 -1.54 -3.32 4.52
CA LEU A 190 -1.16 -2.05 3.90
C LEU A 190 -1.37 -0.94 4.93
N VAL A 191 -0.29 -0.51 5.58
CA VAL A 191 -0.33 0.44 6.70
C VAL A 191 -0.72 1.83 6.24
N ASP A 192 -0.21 2.23 5.07
CA ASP A 192 -0.52 3.48 4.42
C ASP A 192 -0.85 3.26 2.93
N LEU A 193 -1.84 4.00 2.43
CA LEU A 193 -2.31 3.85 1.06
C LEU A 193 -1.37 4.52 0.06
N TRP A 194 -1.29 3.98 -1.14
CA TRP A 194 -0.54 4.53 -2.26
C TRP A 194 -1.46 5.28 -3.23
N TRP A 195 -0.97 6.38 -3.83
CA TRP A 195 -1.74 7.14 -4.84
C TRP A 195 -2.12 6.30 -6.07
N ASN A 196 -1.30 5.30 -6.40
CA ASN A 196 -1.54 4.38 -7.50
C ASN A 196 -1.94 3.00 -6.96
N PRO A 197 -3.20 2.56 -7.15
CA PRO A 197 -3.67 1.28 -6.65
C PRO A 197 -2.90 0.08 -7.21
N ALA A 198 -2.30 0.19 -8.40
CA ALA A 198 -1.50 -0.88 -8.99
C ALA A 198 -0.27 -1.27 -8.14
N VAL A 199 0.26 -0.34 -7.34
CA VAL A 199 1.38 -0.63 -6.42
C VAL A 199 0.90 -1.52 -5.27
N GLU A 200 -0.31 -1.27 -4.76
CA GLU A 200 -0.94 -2.11 -3.72
C GLU A 200 -1.26 -3.51 -4.28
N ASP A 201 -1.82 -3.57 -5.50
CA ASP A 201 -2.12 -4.85 -6.16
C ASP A 201 -0.83 -5.67 -6.39
N GLN A 202 0.30 -5.03 -6.70
CA GLN A 202 1.61 -5.69 -6.75
C GLN A 202 2.06 -6.17 -5.38
N ALA A 203 1.86 -5.40 -4.32
CA ALA A 203 2.20 -5.79 -2.95
C ALA A 203 1.39 -7.04 -2.52
N ILE A 204 0.07 -7.02 -2.73
CA ILE A 204 -0.82 -8.16 -2.47
C ILE A 204 -0.40 -9.38 -3.29
N GLY A 205 -0.02 -9.18 -4.55
CA GLY A 205 0.47 -10.22 -5.45
C GLY A 205 1.76 -10.91 -5.00
N ARG A 206 2.43 -10.47 -3.93
CA ARG A 206 3.57 -11.18 -3.33
C ARG A 206 3.14 -12.43 -2.57
N ALA A 207 2.00 -12.36 -1.89
CA ALA A 207 1.39 -13.48 -1.17
C ALA A 207 0.36 -14.22 -2.02
N HIS A 208 -0.53 -13.48 -2.73
CA HIS A 208 -1.61 -14.05 -3.52
C HIS A 208 -1.17 -14.35 -4.95
N ARG A 209 -0.54 -15.49 -5.14
CA ARG A 209 0.01 -15.95 -6.43
C ARG A 209 0.14 -17.48 -6.46
N MET A 210 0.57 -18.03 -7.60
CA MET A 210 0.84 -19.48 -7.73
C MET A 210 1.77 -19.97 -6.62
N GLY A 211 1.41 -21.11 -6.01
CA GLY A 211 2.10 -21.68 -4.84
C GLY A 211 1.56 -21.21 -3.50
N GLN A 212 0.46 -20.43 -3.49
CA GLN A 212 -0.30 -20.12 -2.29
C GLN A 212 -1.38 -21.16 -2.06
N ASP A 213 -1.37 -21.79 -0.89
CA ASP A 213 -2.32 -22.85 -0.51
C ASP A 213 -3.44 -22.36 0.40
N LYS A 214 -3.31 -21.13 0.93
CA LYS A 214 -4.25 -20.56 1.90
C LYS A 214 -4.96 -19.35 1.31
N ASN A 215 -6.18 -19.08 1.81
CA ASN A 215 -6.82 -17.80 1.57
C ASN A 215 -5.94 -16.67 2.06
N VAL A 216 -5.91 -15.56 1.34
CA VAL A 216 -5.10 -14.39 1.68
C VAL A 216 -6.02 -13.28 2.16
N GLU A 217 -5.82 -12.86 3.41
CA GLU A 217 -6.51 -11.72 4.00
C GLU A 217 -5.71 -10.44 3.82
N VAL A 218 -6.36 -9.38 3.35
CA VAL A 218 -5.73 -8.08 3.12
C VAL A 218 -6.41 -7.00 3.95
N TYR A 219 -5.65 -6.36 4.81
CA TYR A 219 -6.09 -5.25 5.63
C TYR A 219 -5.52 -3.93 5.10
N ARG A 220 -6.38 -3.04 4.61
CA ARG A 220 -6.02 -1.65 4.30
C ARG A 220 -6.34 -0.77 5.49
N MET A 221 -5.32 -0.23 6.15
CA MET A 221 -5.50 0.67 7.28
C MET A 221 -5.79 2.09 6.78
N ILE A 222 -6.87 2.67 7.27
CA ILE A 222 -7.33 4.00 6.86
C ILE A 222 -7.78 4.80 8.08
N THR A 223 -7.21 5.98 8.24
CA THR A 223 -7.58 6.90 9.30
C THR A 223 -8.78 7.75 8.85
N ARG A 224 -9.88 7.66 9.60
CA ARG A 224 -11.14 8.36 9.30
C ARG A 224 -10.99 9.87 9.35
N GLY A 225 -11.72 10.58 8.50
CA GLY A 225 -11.74 12.05 8.46
C GLY A 225 -10.43 12.68 7.98
N THR A 226 -9.57 11.93 7.28
CA THR A 226 -8.25 12.38 6.84
C THR A 226 -8.05 12.29 5.34
N ILE A 227 -6.86 12.73 4.90
CA ILE A 227 -6.39 12.60 3.50
C ILE A 227 -6.41 11.14 3.02
N GLU A 228 -6.31 10.15 3.90
CA GLU A 228 -6.32 8.73 3.50
C GLU A 228 -7.66 8.30 2.91
N GLU A 229 -8.78 8.80 3.43
CA GLU A 229 -10.10 8.54 2.81
C GLU A 229 -10.19 9.16 1.42
N LYS A 230 -9.62 10.35 1.19
CA LYS A 230 -9.55 10.96 -0.15
C LYS A 230 -8.67 10.17 -1.12
N ILE A 231 -7.58 9.61 -0.65
CA ILE A 231 -6.73 8.72 -1.46
C ILE A 231 -7.52 7.47 -1.84
N GLN A 232 -8.27 6.87 -0.90
CA GLN A 232 -9.12 5.70 -1.18
C GLN A 232 -10.18 6.01 -2.23
N GLU A 233 -10.88 7.15 -2.13
CA GLU A 233 -11.85 7.61 -3.12
C GLU A 233 -11.22 7.74 -4.52
N LEU A 234 -10.04 8.35 -4.60
CA LEU A 234 -9.29 8.50 -5.86
C LEU A 234 -8.84 7.16 -6.44
N GLN A 235 -8.40 6.23 -5.61
CA GLN A 235 -8.04 4.87 -6.04
C GLN A 235 -9.26 4.14 -6.62
N THR A 236 -10.41 4.23 -5.94
CA THR A 236 -11.66 3.61 -6.40
C THR A 236 -12.08 4.18 -7.76
N SER A 237 -12.01 5.50 -7.94
CA SER A 237 -12.32 6.15 -9.20
C SER A 237 -11.37 5.71 -10.33
N LYS A 238 -10.08 5.57 -10.05
CA LYS A 238 -9.09 5.07 -11.02
C LYS A 238 -9.33 3.62 -11.42
N ARG A 239 -9.67 2.76 -10.46
CA ARG A 239 -10.01 1.35 -10.73
C ARG A 239 -11.25 1.24 -11.61
N LEU A 240 -12.30 2.04 -11.34
CA LEU A 240 -13.50 2.10 -12.14
C LEU A 240 -13.21 2.59 -13.57
N ALA A 241 -12.41 3.64 -13.74
CA ALA A 241 -12.01 4.14 -15.05
C ALA A 241 -11.22 3.08 -15.85
N LEU A 242 -10.28 2.39 -15.24
CA LEU A 242 -9.53 1.29 -15.87
C LEU A 242 -10.45 0.14 -16.25
N GLY A 243 -11.38 -0.25 -15.38
CA GLY A 243 -12.38 -1.28 -15.65
C GLY A 243 -13.33 -0.91 -16.81
N SER A 244 -13.72 0.38 -16.91
CA SER A 244 -14.54 0.88 -18.01
C SER A 244 -13.81 0.83 -19.35
N PHE A 245 -12.52 1.16 -19.39
CA PHE A 245 -11.70 1.02 -20.60
C PHE A 245 -11.50 -0.45 -21.00
N GLU A 246 -11.32 -1.35 -20.04
CA GLU A 246 -11.24 -2.79 -20.32
C GLU A 246 -12.55 -3.35 -20.87
N THR A 247 -13.69 -2.92 -20.32
CA THR A 247 -15.03 -3.33 -20.78
C THR A 247 -15.35 -2.77 -22.18
N LEU A 248 -14.96 -1.52 -22.46
CA LEU A 248 -15.07 -0.91 -23.79
C LEU A 248 -14.18 -1.63 -24.81
N GLY A 249 -12.93 -1.94 -24.43
CA GLY A 249 -12.01 -2.69 -25.28
C GLY A 249 -12.55 -4.10 -25.63
N SER A 250 -13.12 -4.80 -24.65
CA SER A 250 -13.73 -6.12 -24.87
C SER A 250 -14.94 -6.06 -25.79
N LYS A 251 -15.84 -5.08 -25.59
CA LYS A 251 -17.01 -4.86 -26.44
C LYS A 251 -16.65 -4.46 -27.86
N LEU A 252 -15.59 -3.68 -28.08
CA LEU A 252 -15.09 -3.32 -29.41
C LEU A 252 -14.52 -4.53 -30.16
N ILE A 253 -13.94 -5.49 -29.43
CA ILE A 253 -13.42 -6.73 -30.01
C ILE A 253 -14.57 -7.67 -30.38
N GLU A 254 -15.59 -7.77 -29.55
CA GLU A 254 -16.79 -8.61 -29.82
C GLU A 254 -17.66 -8.08 -30.97
N HIS A 255 -17.74 -6.78 -31.17
CA HIS A 255 -18.58 -6.14 -32.20
C HIS A 255 -17.80 -5.76 -33.48
N GLY A 256 -16.49 -5.92 -33.49
CA GLY A 256 -15.63 -5.62 -34.65
C GLY A 256 -15.37 -6.81 -35.61
N LEU A 257 -16.03 -7.95 -35.39
CA LEU A 257 -15.99 -9.13 -36.25
C LEU A 257 -17.37 -9.46 -36.83
N ARG A 258 -17.98 -8.48 -37.51
CA ARG A 258 -19.05 -8.72 -38.49
C ARG A 258 -18.84 -7.84 -39.69
#